data_2dc5ca0cf3a940117eb25d4293fefea4
#
_entry.id   2dc5ca0cf3a940117eb25d4293fefea4
#
_cell.length_a   1.000
_cell.length_b   1.000
_cell.length_c   1.000
_cell.angle_alpha   90.00
_cell.angle_beta   90.00
_cell.angle_gamma   90.00
#
_symmetry.space_group_name_H-M   'P 1'
#
loop_
_entity.id
_entity.type
_entity.pdbx_description
1 polymer ?
#
loop_
_entity_poly.entity_id
_entity_poly.type
_entity_poly.pdbx_seq_one_letter_code
_entity_poly.pdbx_strand_id
1 'polypeptide(L)'
;DQQATLAAQALGYYYSRNELSISGDEDDPVLTLKVELGEPVRLGEVNIEILGAGRGTDAFLLPSAAMLQPGAVLHHGRYETVKSQINNQALRYGYFEGQYLKRELRVDPERNIADIHIQYDTGPRYRLGQVNFSETIFAPELLARMVPFEPGVPYDADLVGQLNQDLLSSGYFNGVLVTAPADRANGQEVPVQV
;
A
#
# COMPACT_ATOMS: atom_id res chain seq x y z
N ASP A 1 2.90 31.41 2.75
CA ASP A 1 4.30 31.09 3.05
C ASP A 1 4.48 29.71 3.64
N GLN A 2 3.91 29.39 4.78
CA GLN A 2 4.12 28.11 5.47
C GLN A 2 3.75 26.89 4.61
N GLN A 3 2.66 26.94 3.87
CA GLN A 3 2.23 25.85 2.99
C GLN A 3 3.22 25.60 1.84
N ALA A 4 3.78 26.66 1.25
CA ALA A 4 4.79 26.56 0.21
C ALA A 4 6.09 25.94 0.75
N THR A 5 6.50 26.31 1.96
CA THR A 5 7.66 25.69 2.62
C THR A 5 7.45 24.19 2.87
N LEU A 6 6.29 23.79 3.40
CA LEU A 6 5.96 22.39 3.63
C LEU A 6 5.91 21.60 2.32
N ALA A 7 5.36 22.19 1.25
CA ALA A 7 5.34 21.55 -0.07
C ALA A 7 6.76 21.37 -0.63
N ALA A 8 7.64 22.36 -0.49
CA ALA A 8 9.03 22.26 -0.90
C ALA A 8 9.79 21.18 -0.10
N GLN A 9 9.58 21.13 1.23
CA GLN A 9 10.17 20.08 2.09
C GLN A 9 9.70 18.68 1.70
N ALA A 10 8.42 18.50 1.36
CA ALA A 10 7.89 17.23 0.88
C ALA A 10 8.58 16.73 -0.41
N LEU A 11 9.14 17.66 -1.20
CA LEU A 11 9.91 17.40 -2.41
C LEU A 11 11.43 17.37 -2.17
N GLY A 12 11.88 17.46 -0.92
CA GLY A 12 13.29 17.38 -0.53
C GLY A 12 14.00 18.74 -0.41
N TYR A 13 13.31 19.86 -0.52
CA TYR A 13 13.90 21.20 -0.46
C TYR A 13 13.65 21.86 0.90
N TYR A 14 14.59 21.70 1.83
CA TYR A 14 14.45 22.14 3.22
C TYR A 14 14.86 23.59 3.44
N TYR A 15 15.63 24.18 2.53
CA TYR A 15 16.11 25.56 2.59
C TYR A 15 15.45 26.47 1.55
N SER A 16 14.21 26.16 1.15
CA SER A 16 13.46 27.03 0.24
C SER A 16 13.18 28.39 0.86
N ARG A 17 13.28 29.44 0.04
CA ARG A 17 12.90 30.80 0.37
C ARG A 17 11.65 31.17 -0.41
N ASN A 18 10.69 31.74 0.29
CA ASN A 18 9.42 32.14 -0.29
C ASN A 18 9.24 33.66 -0.13
N GLU A 19 8.91 34.33 -1.20
CA GLU A 19 8.61 35.75 -1.23
C GLU A 19 7.19 35.94 -1.79
N LEU A 20 6.31 36.53 -0.98
CA LEU A 20 4.94 36.81 -1.35
C LEU A 20 4.80 38.27 -1.64
N SER A 21 4.30 38.65 -2.81
CA SER A 21 4.00 40.02 -3.18
C SER A 21 2.57 40.14 -3.70
N ILE A 22 1.96 41.29 -3.41
CA ILE A 22 0.65 41.67 -3.92
C ILE A 22 0.84 42.85 -4.85
N SER A 23 0.32 42.77 -6.06
CA SER A 23 0.32 43.83 -7.07
C SER A 23 -1.06 43.91 -7.73
N GLY A 24 -1.30 44.93 -8.57
CA GLY A 24 -2.61 45.16 -9.18
C GLY A 24 -3.43 46.21 -8.41
N ASP A 25 -4.63 46.46 -8.89
CA ASP A 25 -5.57 47.44 -8.30
C ASP A 25 -6.40 46.76 -7.19
N GLU A 26 -7.09 47.58 -6.37
CA GLU A 26 -7.94 47.09 -5.27
C GLU A 26 -9.06 46.13 -5.76
N ASP A 27 -9.54 46.32 -7.01
CA ASP A 27 -10.60 45.52 -7.60
C ASP A 27 -10.06 44.22 -8.30
N ASP A 28 -8.75 44.16 -8.60
CA ASP A 28 -8.09 42.98 -9.24
C ASP A 28 -6.69 42.76 -8.69
N PRO A 29 -6.57 42.30 -7.44
CA PRO A 29 -5.29 42.09 -6.81
C PRO A 29 -4.63 40.80 -7.36
N VAL A 30 -3.38 40.92 -7.79
CA VAL A 30 -2.53 39.81 -8.23
C VAL A 30 -1.61 39.42 -7.10
N LEU A 31 -1.77 38.17 -6.63
CA LEU A 31 -0.91 37.55 -5.64
C LEU A 31 0.20 36.79 -6.33
N THR A 32 1.45 37.17 -6.14
CA THR A 32 2.62 36.49 -6.71
C THR A 32 3.42 35.86 -5.58
N LEU A 33 3.62 34.53 -5.68
CA LEU A 33 4.49 33.77 -4.80
C LEU A 33 5.74 33.35 -5.59
N LYS A 34 6.89 33.90 -5.20
CA LYS A 34 8.20 33.50 -5.73
C LYS A 34 8.81 32.49 -4.78
N VAL A 35 9.18 31.31 -5.31
CA VAL A 35 9.79 30.21 -4.55
C VAL A 35 11.18 29.93 -5.09
N GLU A 36 12.19 30.07 -4.22
CA GLU A 36 13.57 29.68 -4.50
C GLU A 36 13.87 28.41 -3.72
N LEU A 37 13.98 27.27 -4.42
CA LEU A 37 14.03 25.95 -3.80
C LEU A 37 15.35 25.65 -3.05
N GLY A 38 16.48 26.19 -3.53
CA GLY A 38 17.80 25.85 -2.99
C GLY A 38 18.27 24.45 -3.43
N GLU A 39 19.27 23.92 -2.70
CA GLU A 39 19.77 22.58 -2.96
C GLU A 39 18.86 21.50 -2.37
N PRO A 40 18.56 20.42 -3.11
CA PRO A 40 17.73 19.35 -2.61
C PRO A 40 18.50 18.40 -1.70
N VAL A 41 17.81 17.88 -0.68
CA VAL A 41 18.28 16.71 0.08
C VAL A 41 18.25 15.48 -0.83
N ARG A 42 19.32 14.68 -0.79
CA ARG A 42 19.46 13.46 -1.56
C ARG A 42 19.47 12.24 -0.66
N LEU A 43 18.99 11.12 -1.19
CA LEU A 43 19.02 9.85 -0.47
C LEU A 43 20.48 9.36 -0.34
N GLY A 44 20.89 9.07 0.90
CA GLY A 44 22.13 8.41 1.26
C GLY A 44 21.93 6.90 1.29
N GLU A 45 21.80 6.33 2.49
CA GLU A 45 21.52 4.91 2.66
C GLU A 45 20.03 4.63 2.47
N VAL A 46 19.71 3.58 1.69
CA VAL A 46 18.36 3.08 1.52
C VAL A 46 18.35 1.58 1.79
N ASN A 47 17.71 1.19 2.89
CA ASN A 47 17.55 -0.21 3.28
C ASN A 47 16.05 -0.54 3.42
N ILE A 48 15.56 -1.45 2.57
CA ILE A 48 14.18 -1.94 2.58
C ILE A 48 14.24 -3.46 2.68
N GLU A 49 13.80 -4.00 3.82
CA GLU A 49 13.88 -5.40 4.14
C GLU A 49 12.51 -5.98 4.49
N ILE A 50 12.16 -7.08 3.81
CA ILE A 50 10.98 -7.88 4.12
C ILE A 50 11.43 -9.13 4.88
N LEU A 51 10.84 -9.35 6.04
CA LEU A 51 11.07 -10.46 6.95
C LEU A 51 9.83 -11.37 7.03
N GLY A 52 9.95 -12.47 7.75
CA GLY A 52 8.84 -13.42 7.94
C GLY A 52 8.60 -14.32 6.72
N ALA A 53 7.40 -14.88 6.62
CA ALA A 53 7.05 -15.83 5.57
C ALA A 53 6.99 -15.22 4.16
N GLY A 54 6.88 -13.90 4.04
CA GLY A 54 6.89 -13.17 2.76
C GLY A 54 8.28 -12.90 2.19
N ARG A 55 9.33 -13.18 2.95
CA ARG A 55 10.71 -12.91 2.50
C ARG A 55 11.05 -13.65 1.22
N GLY A 56 11.48 -12.91 0.21
CA GLY A 56 11.91 -13.47 -1.07
C GLY A 56 10.79 -14.06 -1.93
N THR A 57 9.54 -13.80 -1.60
CA THR A 57 8.38 -14.18 -2.43
C THR A 57 8.02 -13.10 -3.43
N ASP A 58 7.38 -13.50 -4.53
CA ASP A 58 6.88 -12.58 -5.56
C ASP A 58 5.79 -11.63 -5.02
N ALA A 59 5.15 -11.99 -3.91
CA ALA A 59 4.17 -11.16 -3.22
C ALA A 59 4.75 -9.79 -2.83
N PHE A 60 6.05 -9.72 -2.52
CA PHE A 60 6.72 -8.49 -2.12
C PHE A 60 7.72 -7.98 -3.16
N LEU A 61 7.44 -8.16 -4.44
CA LEU A 61 8.07 -7.38 -5.48
C LEU A 61 7.61 -5.92 -5.33
N LEU A 62 8.55 -5.02 -5.03
CA LEU A 62 8.28 -3.61 -4.74
C LEU A 62 8.83 -2.71 -5.86
N PRO A 63 8.15 -2.58 -7.02
CA PRO A 63 8.62 -1.74 -8.11
C PRO A 63 8.82 -0.26 -7.69
N SER A 64 8.01 0.23 -6.76
CA SER A 64 8.15 1.59 -6.22
C SER A 64 9.45 1.81 -5.45
N ALA A 65 10.06 0.76 -4.90
CA ALA A 65 11.36 0.85 -4.23
C ALA A 65 12.48 1.30 -5.20
N ALA A 66 12.34 1.04 -6.49
CA ALA A 66 13.27 1.53 -7.52
C ALA A 66 13.34 3.07 -7.60
N MET A 67 12.34 3.77 -7.07
CA MET A 67 12.32 5.24 -6.98
C MET A 67 13.11 5.78 -5.77
N LEU A 68 13.50 4.90 -4.85
CA LEU A 68 14.23 5.22 -3.62
C LEU A 68 15.67 4.72 -3.74
N GLN A 69 16.45 5.30 -4.65
CA GLN A 69 17.84 4.89 -4.82
C GLN A 69 18.80 5.92 -4.20
N PRO A 70 19.95 5.48 -3.67
CA PRO A 70 21.00 6.39 -3.23
C PRO A 70 21.33 7.43 -4.31
N GLY A 71 21.47 8.69 -3.90
CA GLY A 71 21.72 9.84 -4.78
C GLY A 71 20.46 10.47 -5.42
N ALA A 72 19.30 9.79 -5.40
CA ALA A 72 18.05 10.40 -5.86
C ALA A 72 17.62 11.53 -4.93
N VAL A 73 16.90 12.51 -5.45
CA VAL A 73 16.32 13.58 -4.62
C VAL A 73 15.24 12.99 -3.72
N LEU A 74 15.30 13.35 -2.44
CA LEU A 74 14.30 12.96 -1.46
C LEU A 74 12.91 13.45 -1.91
N HIS A 75 11.94 12.54 -1.87
CA HIS A 75 10.55 12.83 -2.12
C HIS A 75 9.70 12.03 -1.12
N HIS A 76 9.09 12.71 -0.15
CA HIS A 76 8.35 12.04 0.91
C HIS A 76 7.21 11.17 0.37
N GLY A 77 6.51 11.63 -0.69
CA GLY A 77 5.47 10.85 -1.33
C GLY A 77 5.94 9.50 -1.88
N ARG A 78 7.18 9.41 -2.39
CA ARG A 78 7.74 8.12 -2.86
C ARG A 78 7.98 7.16 -1.69
N TYR A 79 8.48 7.66 -0.56
CA TYR A 79 8.63 6.88 0.66
C TYR A 79 7.27 6.34 1.16
N GLU A 80 6.23 7.19 1.18
CA GLU A 80 4.87 6.77 1.55
C GLU A 80 4.29 5.76 0.56
N THR A 81 4.56 5.92 -0.75
CA THR A 81 4.14 4.97 -1.78
C THR A 81 4.70 3.57 -1.54
N VAL A 82 6.00 3.46 -1.19
CA VAL A 82 6.62 2.17 -0.88
C VAL A 82 5.96 1.51 0.34
N LYS A 83 5.71 2.26 1.41
CA LYS A 83 5.01 1.74 2.59
C LYS A 83 3.58 1.28 2.25
N SER A 84 2.86 2.08 1.49
CA SER A 84 1.50 1.72 1.04
C SER A 84 1.52 0.45 0.19
N GLN A 85 2.51 0.30 -0.69
CA GLN A 85 2.68 -0.91 -1.50
C GLN A 85 2.94 -2.14 -0.62
N ILE A 86 3.82 -2.03 0.39
CA ILE A 86 4.07 -3.12 1.34
C ILE A 86 2.78 -3.55 2.03
N ASN A 87 2.01 -2.60 2.58
CA ASN A 87 0.75 -2.88 3.26
C ASN A 87 -0.29 -3.52 2.31
N ASN A 88 -0.43 -2.99 1.11
CA ASN A 88 -1.36 -3.51 0.11
C ASN A 88 -1.00 -4.93 -0.32
N GLN A 89 0.28 -5.22 -0.52
CA GLN A 89 0.75 -6.57 -0.83
C GLN A 89 0.52 -7.53 0.33
N ALA A 90 0.77 -7.08 1.57
CA ALA A 90 0.51 -7.89 2.75
C ALA A 90 -0.97 -8.30 2.83
N LEU A 91 -1.89 -7.35 2.69
CA LEU A 91 -3.34 -7.61 2.72
C LEU A 91 -3.79 -8.49 1.54
N ARG A 92 -3.29 -8.21 0.32
CA ARG A 92 -3.64 -8.96 -0.88
C ARG A 92 -3.28 -10.43 -0.78
N TYR A 93 -2.10 -10.74 -0.21
CA TYR A 93 -1.57 -12.10 -0.15
C TYR A 93 -1.74 -12.80 1.21
N GLY A 94 -2.54 -12.21 2.11
CA GLY A 94 -2.92 -12.85 3.37
C GLY A 94 -1.86 -12.82 4.47
N TYR A 95 -1.05 -11.78 4.53
CA TYR A 95 -0.12 -11.54 5.63
C TYR A 95 -0.76 -10.55 6.64
N PHE A 96 -1.81 -10.99 7.32
CA PHE A 96 -2.64 -10.13 8.16
C PHE A 96 -2.00 -9.73 9.49
N GLU A 97 -0.95 -10.43 9.91
CA GLU A 97 -0.18 -10.13 11.12
C GLU A 97 1.05 -9.25 10.85
N GLY A 98 1.16 -8.76 9.61
CA GLY A 98 2.32 -7.99 9.19
C GLY A 98 2.48 -6.68 9.98
N GLN A 99 3.73 -6.37 10.37
CA GLN A 99 4.06 -5.18 11.14
C GLN A 99 5.41 -4.58 10.75
N TYR A 100 5.52 -3.26 10.90
CA TYR A 100 6.79 -2.58 10.75
C TYR A 100 7.63 -2.72 12.02
N LEU A 101 8.80 -3.34 11.92
CA LEU A 101 9.80 -3.33 12.97
C LEU A 101 10.62 -2.04 12.93
N LYS A 102 10.81 -1.50 11.71
CA LYS A 102 11.48 -0.23 11.48
C LYS A 102 10.84 0.50 10.29
N ARG A 103 10.59 1.80 10.45
CA ARG A 103 10.09 2.69 9.38
C ARG A 103 10.63 4.10 9.60
N GLU A 104 11.89 4.29 9.27
CA GLU A 104 12.58 5.53 9.53
C GLU A 104 12.95 6.24 8.22
N LEU A 105 12.70 7.52 8.18
CA LEU A 105 13.26 8.47 7.25
C LEU A 105 13.97 9.53 8.09
N ARG A 106 15.29 9.49 8.08
CA ARG A 106 16.14 10.43 8.81
C ARG A 106 16.67 11.46 7.83
N VAL A 107 16.30 12.71 8.04
CA VAL A 107 16.75 13.81 7.19
C VAL A 107 17.78 14.65 7.96
N ASP A 108 18.92 14.85 7.35
CA ASP A 108 19.94 15.80 7.79
C ASP A 108 20.02 16.94 6.76
N PRO A 109 19.29 18.04 6.99
CA PRO A 109 19.27 19.15 6.05
C PRO A 109 20.63 19.87 5.94
N GLU A 110 21.44 19.90 7.00
CA GLU A 110 22.75 20.57 6.97
C GLU A 110 23.73 19.89 6.03
N ARG A 111 23.61 18.55 5.90
CA ARG A 111 24.41 17.75 4.98
C ARG A 111 23.74 17.47 3.64
N ASN A 112 22.49 17.91 3.47
CA ASN A 112 21.64 17.59 2.32
C ASN A 112 21.53 16.08 2.05
N ILE A 113 21.44 15.26 3.12
CA ILE A 113 21.35 13.79 3.05
C ILE A 113 20.13 13.30 3.82
N ALA A 114 19.50 12.24 3.30
CA ALA A 114 18.45 11.53 4.01
C ALA A 114 18.64 10.01 3.89
N ASP A 115 18.48 9.29 5.00
CA ASP A 115 18.57 7.84 5.04
C ASP A 115 17.19 7.21 5.27
N ILE A 116 16.94 6.08 4.60
CA ILE A 116 15.70 5.33 4.69
C ILE A 116 15.98 3.94 5.23
N HIS A 117 15.27 3.56 6.30
CA HIS A 117 15.31 2.22 6.85
C HIS A 117 13.88 1.71 7.05
N ILE A 118 13.49 0.70 6.26
CA ILE A 118 12.23 0.01 6.37
C ILE A 118 12.52 -1.46 6.66
N GLN A 119 11.99 -1.99 7.75
CA GLN A 119 11.93 -3.41 8.04
C GLN A 119 10.48 -3.79 8.32
N TYR A 120 9.94 -4.68 7.53
CA TYR A 120 8.58 -5.17 7.64
C TYR A 120 8.59 -6.68 7.85
N ASP A 121 8.08 -7.13 8.99
CA ASP A 121 7.84 -8.55 9.25
C ASP A 121 6.42 -8.88 8.82
N THR A 122 6.31 -9.79 7.85
CA THR A 122 5.01 -10.20 7.31
C THR A 122 4.23 -11.09 8.26
N GLY A 123 4.89 -11.70 9.24
CA GLY A 123 4.30 -12.82 9.97
C GLY A 123 4.02 -14.02 9.06
N PRO A 124 3.10 -14.92 9.46
CA PRO A 124 2.69 -16.07 8.67
C PRO A 124 1.81 -15.67 7.48
N ARG A 125 1.77 -16.52 6.45
CA ARG A 125 0.81 -16.39 5.34
C ARG A 125 -0.44 -17.19 5.64
N TYR A 126 -1.59 -16.55 5.61
CA TYR A 126 -2.88 -17.20 5.78
C TYR A 126 -3.30 -17.98 4.51
N ARG A 127 -4.32 -18.81 4.66
CA ARG A 127 -4.88 -19.66 3.61
C ARG A 127 -6.37 -19.42 3.48
N LEU A 128 -6.94 -19.63 2.29
CA LEU A 128 -8.38 -19.68 2.11
C LEU A 128 -8.93 -20.98 2.68
N GLY A 129 -9.90 -20.90 3.56
CA GLY A 129 -10.61 -22.02 4.15
C GLY A 129 -11.80 -22.46 3.32
N GLN A 130 -12.75 -23.10 3.97
CA GLN A 130 -14.01 -23.55 3.36
C GLN A 130 -14.86 -22.35 2.89
N VAL A 131 -15.50 -22.55 1.73
CA VAL A 131 -16.50 -21.60 1.21
C VAL A 131 -17.88 -21.97 1.76
N ASN A 132 -18.49 -21.06 2.48
CA ASN A 132 -19.80 -21.23 3.08
C ASN A 132 -20.83 -20.39 2.34
N PHE A 133 -21.78 -21.05 1.71
CA PHE A 133 -22.89 -20.38 1.05
C PHE A 133 -24.06 -20.24 2.03
N SER A 134 -24.60 -19.04 2.16
CA SER A 134 -25.78 -18.74 2.99
C SER A 134 -26.98 -18.52 2.10
N GLU A 135 -28.17 -18.86 2.64
CA GLU A 135 -29.49 -18.52 2.05
C GLU A 135 -29.65 -18.90 0.57
N THR A 136 -29.19 -20.08 0.16
CA THR A 136 -29.29 -20.55 -1.22
C THR A 136 -30.24 -21.71 -1.37
N ILE A 137 -30.92 -21.78 -2.53
CA ILE A 137 -31.77 -22.90 -2.95
C ILE A 137 -31.01 -23.94 -3.81
N PHE A 138 -29.77 -23.69 -4.14
CA PHE A 138 -28.97 -24.54 -5.00
C PHE A 138 -28.31 -25.70 -4.26
N ALA A 139 -28.17 -26.82 -4.95
CA ALA A 139 -27.50 -27.99 -4.39
C ALA A 139 -26.01 -27.71 -4.09
N PRO A 140 -25.50 -28.19 -2.95
CA PRO A 140 -24.08 -27.95 -2.56
C PRO A 140 -23.07 -28.38 -3.61
N GLU A 141 -23.36 -29.46 -4.35
CA GLU A 141 -22.47 -30.00 -5.39
C GLU A 141 -22.35 -29.05 -6.59
N LEU A 142 -23.42 -28.30 -6.90
CA LEU A 142 -23.40 -27.28 -7.94
C LEU A 142 -22.55 -26.11 -7.49
N LEU A 143 -22.78 -25.62 -6.28
CA LEU A 143 -22.04 -24.50 -5.70
C LEU A 143 -20.54 -24.79 -5.58
N ALA A 144 -20.18 -26.00 -5.15
CA ALA A 144 -18.78 -26.42 -5.05
C ALA A 144 -18.03 -26.35 -6.39
N ARG A 145 -18.72 -26.64 -7.52
CA ARG A 145 -18.12 -26.54 -8.86
C ARG A 145 -17.89 -25.11 -9.34
N MET A 146 -18.53 -24.13 -8.69
CA MET A 146 -18.36 -22.70 -9.03
C MET A 146 -17.20 -22.06 -8.28
N VAL A 147 -16.63 -22.74 -7.28
CA VAL A 147 -15.48 -22.24 -6.52
C VAL A 147 -14.19 -22.49 -7.31
N PRO A 148 -13.40 -21.45 -7.67
CA PRO A 148 -12.22 -21.58 -8.52
C PRO A 148 -10.96 -22.06 -7.78
N PHE A 149 -11.07 -22.41 -6.50
CA PHE A 149 -9.94 -22.83 -5.65
C PHE A 149 -10.37 -23.93 -4.67
N GLU A 150 -9.39 -24.65 -4.15
CA GLU A 150 -9.60 -25.63 -3.09
C GLU A 150 -9.30 -25.01 -1.72
N PRO A 151 -9.98 -25.43 -0.62
CA PRO A 151 -9.61 -25.05 0.72
C PRO A 151 -8.15 -25.37 1.04
N GLY A 152 -7.47 -24.46 1.76
CA GLY A 152 -6.07 -24.62 2.12
C GLY A 152 -5.07 -24.00 1.11
N VAL A 153 -5.51 -23.46 -0.03
CA VAL A 153 -4.63 -22.70 -0.91
C VAL A 153 -4.16 -21.42 -0.19
N PRO A 154 -2.95 -20.92 -0.49
CA PRO A 154 -2.51 -19.65 0.07
C PRO A 154 -3.52 -18.54 -0.22
N TYR A 155 -3.77 -17.70 0.77
CA TYR A 155 -4.69 -16.57 0.59
C TYR A 155 -4.24 -15.66 -0.56
N ASP A 156 -5.19 -15.33 -1.40
CA ASP A 156 -5.06 -14.31 -2.44
C ASP A 156 -6.40 -13.62 -2.61
N ALA A 157 -6.42 -12.30 -2.43
CA ALA A 157 -7.63 -11.49 -2.57
C ALA A 157 -8.21 -11.56 -4.00
N ASP A 158 -7.38 -11.82 -5.01
CA ASP A 158 -7.83 -11.96 -6.39
C ASP A 158 -8.68 -13.22 -6.58
N LEU A 159 -8.37 -14.32 -5.88
CA LEU A 159 -9.19 -15.53 -5.90
C LEU A 159 -10.57 -15.30 -5.29
N VAL A 160 -10.65 -14.51 -4.22
CA VAL A 160 -11.91 -14.10 -3.59
C VAL A 160 -12.72 -13.22 -4.56
N GLY A 161 -12.04 -12.27 -5.22
CA GLY A 161 -12.65 -11.42 -6.25
C GLY A 161 -13.12 -12.22 -7.47
N GLN A 162 -12.34 -13.22 -7.92
CA GLN A 162 -12.70 -14.11 -9.02
C GLN A 162 -13.96 -14.92 -8.69
N LEU A 163 -14.04 -15.52 -7.50
CA LEU A 163 -15.25 -16.22 -7.06
C LEU A 163 -16.48 -15.31 -7.10
N ASN A 164 -16.37 -14.08 -6.59
CA ASN A 164 -17.49 -13.12 -6.64
C ASN A 164 -17.93 -12.83 -8.07
N GLN A 165 -16.98 -12.65 -8.98
CA GLN A 165 -17.26 -12.36 -10.38
C GLN A 165 -17.86 -13.56 -11.13
N ASP A 166 -17.36 -14.77 -10.89
CA ASP A 166 -17.84 -16.00 -11.49
C ASP A 166 -19.30 -16.27 -11.06
N LEU A 167 -19.61 -16.10 -9.77
CA LEU A 167 -20.97 -16.24 -9.26
C LEU A 167 -21.93 -15.22 -9.86
N LEU A 168 -21.54 -13.94 -9.93
CA LEU A 168 -22.34 -12.89 -10.56
C LEU A 168 -22.58 -13.16 -12.04
N SER A 169 -21.56 -13.64 -12.77
CA SER A 169 -21.63 -13.90 -14.21
C SER A 169 -22.39 -15.18 -14.56
N SER A 170 -22.61 -16.07 -13.59
CA SER A 170 -23.29 -17.35 -13.80
C SER A 170 -24.76 -17.22 -14.21
N GLY A 171 -25.38 -16.07 -13.90
CA GLY A 171 -26.81 -15.85 -14.11
C GLY A 171 -27.74 -16.55 -13.13
N TYR A 172 -27.19 -17.28 -12.16
CA TYR A 172 -28.01 -17.96 -11.13
C TYR A 172 -28.39 -17.05 -9.96
N PHE A 173 -27.66 -15.95 -9.75
CA PHE A 173 -27.85 -15.06 -8.61
C PHE A 173 -28.18 -13.64 -9.07
N ASN A 174 -29.11 -12.99 -8.39
CA ASN A 174 -29.45 -11.59 -8.61
C ASN A 174 -28.47 -10.62 -7.93
N GLY A 175 -27.74 -11.10 -6.93
CA GLY A 175 -26.70 -10.37 -6.21
C GLY A 175 -25.87 -11.34 -5.41
N VAL A 176 -24.57 -11.09 -5.30
CA VAL A 176 -23.60 -11.91 -4.56
C VAL A 176 -22.65 -10.98 -3.83
N LEU A 177 -22.33 -11.34 -2.62
CA LEU A 177 -21.26 -10.73 -1.85
C LEU A 177 -20.34 -11.83 -1.31
N VAL A 178 -19.12 -11.91 -1.84
CA VAL A 178 -18.08 -12.81 -1.34
C VAL A 178 -17.16 -12.07 -0.41
N THR A 179 -16.97 -12.59 0.79
CA THR A 179 -16.07 -12.02 1.80
C THR A 179 -15.16 -13.10 2.37
N ALA A 180 -13.96 -12.71 2.77
CA ALA A 180 -13.01 -13.57 3.47
C ALA A 180 -12.47 -12.81 4.70
N PRO A 181 -13.26 -12.78 5.80
CA PRO A 181 -12.95 -11.98 6.98
C PRO A 181 -11.80 -12.61 7.78
N ALA A 182 -10.65 -11.94 7.78
CA ALA A 182 -9.44 -12.42 8.47
C ALA A 182 -9.61 -12.50 9.99
N ASP A 183 -10.47 -11.64 10.58
CA ASP A 183 -10.83 -11.66 12.00
C ASP A 183 -11.65 -12.89 12.43
N ARG A 184 -12.19 -13.65 11.47
CA ARG A 184 -12.88 -14.92 11.68
C ARG A 184 -12.06 -16.15 11.32
N ALA A 185 -10.76 -15.96 11.10
CA ALA A 185 -9.86 -17.07 10.78
C ALA A 185 -9.79 -18.08 11.94
N ASN A 186 -9.74 -19.36 11.61
CA ASN A 186 -9.44 -20.44 12.55
C ASN A 186 -7.94 -20.82 12.38
N GLY A 187 -7.10 -20.36 13.32
CA GLY A 187 -5.66 -20.38 13.11
C GLY A 187 -5.29 -19.52 11.91
N GLN A 188 -4.70 -20.11 10.87
CA GLN A 188 -4.31 -19.42 9.64
C GLN A 188 -5.29 -19.65 8.46
N GLU A 189 -6.43 -20.29 8.69
CA GLU A 189 -7.45 -20.52 7.67
C GLU A 189 -8.57 -19.48 7.78
N VAL A 190 -8.73 -18.69 6.71
CA VAL A 190 -9.77 -17.66 6.61
C VAL A 190 -11.01 -18.25 5.94
N PRO A 191 -12.16 -18.34 6.63
CA PRO A 191 -13.38 -18.82 6.01
C PRO A 191 -13.85 -17.85 4.93
N VAL A 192 -14.35 -18.39 3.81
CA VAL A 192 -14.96 -17.60 2.75
C VAL A 192 -16.47 -17.70 2.88
N GLN A 193 -17.14 -16.56 2.85
CA GLN A 193 -18.59 -16.43 3.02
C GLN A 193 -19.21 -15.83 1.75
N VAL A 194 -20.30 -16.46 1.31
CA VAL A 194 -21.08 -16.06 0.12
C VAL A 194 -22.52 -15.87 0.52
#